data_de682edd8760bf4c18de1c6687b5699f
#
_entry.id   de682edd8760bf4c18de1c6687b5699f
#
_cell.length_a   1.000
_cell.length_b   1.000
_cell.length_c   1.000
_cell.angle_alpha   90.00
_cell.angle_beta   90.00
_cell.angle_gamma   90.00
#
_symmetry.space_group_name_H-M   'P 1'
#
loop_
_entity.id
_entity.type
_entity.pdbx_description
1 polymer ?
#
loop_
_entity_poly.entity_id
_entity_poly.type
_entity_poly.pdbx_seq_one_letter_code
_entity_poly.pdbx_strand_id
1 'polypeptide(L)'
;WDLPLDPDRLEQRIGRLDRIGQRDDVVIHAAAFHGTAQHALLRWYHEGLDALRSSPSDGREILRRYRARLLAEAERHALGGEDADAEIDALIADTAATHRELSDLVNAGRDRLLELATERHARGLPLGDALRAQDDDAATDEFVLALFEQFGIDNDEAGARCVVLDPEYLSTDGF
;
A
#
# COMPACT_ATOMS: atom_id res chain seq x y z
N TRP A 1 7.11 13.36 14.61
CA TRP A 1 6.99 11.91 14.40
C TRP A 1 8.38 11.29 14.33
N ASP A 2 8.58 10.20 15.05
CA ASP A 2 9.76 9.35 14.84
C ASP A 2 9.59 8.62 13.51
N LEU A 3 10.59 8.71 12.65
CA LEU A 3 10.61 7.92 11.42
C LEU A 3 10.88 6.46 11.78
N PRO A 4 10.06 5.51 11.32
CA PRO A 4 10.37 4.10 11.52
C PRO A 4 11.56 3.70 10.64
N LEU A 5 12.34 2.72 11.07
CA LEU A 5 13.41 2.17 10.23
C LEU A 5 12.87 1.36 9.04
N ASP A 6 11.68 0.82 9.17
CA ASP A 6 11.04 -0.04 8.17
C ASP A 6 10.17 0.81 7.23
N PRO A 7 10.47 0.83 5.90
CA PRO A 7 9.68 1.55 4.91
C PRO A 7 8.21 1.14 4.87
N ASP A 8 7.89 -0.14 5.07
CA ASP A 8 6.50 -0.63 5.09
C ASP A 8 5.70 0.02 6.22
N ARG A 9 6.34 0.28 7.36
CA ARG A 9 5.71 0.98 8.48
C ARG A 9 5.49 2.47 8.21
N LEU A 10 6.40 3.09 7.46
CA LEU A 10 6.22 4.47 7.00
C LEU A 10 5.03 4.55 6.06
N GLU A 11 4.97 3.68 5.07
CA GLU A 11 3.87 3.58 4.11
C GLU A 11 2.53 3.33 4.81
N GLN A 12 2.47 2.39 5.75
CA GLN A 12 1.25 2.14 6.54
C GLN A 12 0.78 3.37 7.33
N ARG A 13 1.70 4.20 7.84
CA ARG A 13 1.35 5.43 8.55
C ARG A 13 0.79 6.48 7.58
N ILE A 14 1.41 6.65 6.42
CA ILE A 14 0.94 7.55 5.36
C ILE A 14 -0.41 7.08 4.85
N GLY A 15 -0.57 5.82 4.52
CA GLY A 15 -1.80 5.22 3.98
C GLY A 15 -3.00 5.25 4.93
N ARG A 16 -2.81 5.53 6.22
CA ARG A 16 -3.95 5.81 7.13
C ARG A 16 -4.58 7.18 6.87
N LEU A 17 -3.83 8.09 6.30
CA LEU A 17 -4.26 9.45 5.96
C LEU A 17 -4.61 9.55 4.48
N ASP A 18 -3.81 8.90 3.64
CA ASP A 18 -4.03 8.82 2.19
C ASP A 18 -5.05 7.73 1.87
N ARG A 19 -6.31 8.15 1.67
CA ARG A 19 -7.43 7.24 1.38
C ARG A 19 -8.06 7.54 0.03
N ILE A 20 -8.58 6.49 -0.62
CA ILE A 20 -9.35 6.61 -1.85
C ILE A 20 -10.51 7.60 -1.63
N GLY A 21 -10.58 8.61 -2.49
CA GLY A 21 -11.62 9.67 -2.41
C GLY A 21 -11.19 10.92 -1.65
N GLN A 22 -9.98 10.97 -1.11
CA GLN A 22 -9.41 12.19 -0.58
C GLN A 22 -9.21 13.22 -1.70
N ARG A 23 -9.51 14.50 -1.42
CA ARG A 23 -9.41 15.58 -2.42
C ARG A 23 -8.14 16.41 -2.28
N ASP A 24 -7.55 16.40 -1.10
CA ASP A 24 -6.39 17.21 -0.77
C ASP A 24 -5.14 16.33 -0.63
N ASP A 25 -3.98 16.86 -1.00
CA ASP A 25 -2.70 16.18 -0.84
C ASP A 25 -2.36 15.98 0.64
N VAL A 26 -1.74 14.84 0.96
CA VAL A 26 -1.24 14.57 2.31
C VAL A 26 0.04 15.36 2.54
N VAL A 27 0.01 16.30 3.49
CA VAL A 27 1.18 17.07 3.88
C VAL A 27 1.93 16.36 5.00
N ILE A 28 3.17 15.97 4.74
CA ILE A 28 4.03 15.25 5.68
C ILE A 28 5.04 16.23 6.30
N HIS A 29 4.96 16.42 7.62
CA HIS A 29 5.94 17.16 8.40
C HIS A 29 6.80 16.18 9.18
N ALA A 30 8.07 16.06 8.81
CA ALA A 30 9.08 15.29 9.54
C ALA A 30 10.06 16.25 10.21
N ALA A 31 10.15 16.19 11.54
CA ALA A 31 11.11 16.97 12.30
C ALA A 31 12.39 16.14 12.53
N ALA A 32 13.53 16.68 12.14
CA ALA A 32 14.82 16.08 12.43
C ALA A 32 15.84 17.19 12.77
N PHE A 33 16.67 16.93 13.76
CA PHE A 33 17.78 17.83 14.08
C PHE A 33 19.02 17.41 13.28
N HIS A 34 19.70 18.37 12.72
CA HIS A 34 20.95 18.14 11.99
C HIS A 34 21.96 17.41 12.88
N GLY A 35 22.72 16.49 12.31
CA GLY A 35 23.71 15.71 13.07
C GLY A 35 23.11 14.61 13.97
N THR A 36 21.90 14.14 13.68
CA THR A 36 21.28 13.04 14.42
C THR A 36 21.00 11.84 13.52
N ALA A 37 20.87 10.65 14.11
CA ALA A 37 20.44 9.44 13.40
C ALA A 37 19.11 9.62 12.68
N GLN A 38 18.18 10.40 13.27
CA GLN A 38 16.89 10.71 12.69
C GLN A 38 17.04 11.58 11.42
N HIS A 39 18.02 12.49 11.38
CA HIS A 39 18.32 13.28 10.20
C HIS A 39 18.88 12.40 9.07
N ALA A 40 19.83 11.50 9.38
CA ALA A 40 20.36 10.56 8.41
C ALA A 40 19.24 9.67 7.81
N LEU A 41 18.33 9.18 8.65
CA LEU A 41 17.19 8.38 8.23
C LEU A 41 16.19 9.18 7.36
N LEU A 42 15.92 10.43 7.73
CA LEU A 42 15.06 11.33 6.95
C LEU A 42 15.63 11.56 5.55
N ARG A 43 16.92 11.84 5.45
CA ARG A 43 17.61 12.02 4.18
C ARG A 43 17.56 10.75 3.33
N TRP A 44 17.81 9.60 3.93
CA TRP A 44 17.74 8.31 3.25
C TRP A 44 16.35 8.03 2.66
N TYR A 45 15.29 8.32 3.41
CA TYR A 45 13.91 8.19 2.92
C TYR A 45 13.58 9.18 1.81
N HIS A 46 13.99 10.43 1.97
CA HIS A 46 13.63 11.51 1.05
C HIS A 46 14.45 11.48 -0.24
N GLU A 47 15.76 11.37 -0.10
CA GLU A 47 16.71 11.50 -1.21
C GLU A 47 17.04 10.14 -1.85
N GLY A 48 17.05 9.05 -1.06
CA GLY A 48 17.39 7.71 -1.52
C GLY A 48 16.22 6.92 -2.08
N LEU A 49 15.09 6.93 -1.37
CA LEU A 49 13.89 6.14 -1.70
C LEU A 49 12.75 6.96 -2.29
N ASP A 50 12.78 8.27 -2.19
CA ASP A 50 11.65 9.18 -2.47
C ASP A 50 10.35 8.78 -1.73
N ALA A 51 10.48 8.08 -0.60
CA ALA A 51 9.38 7.42 0.13
C ALA A 51 8.42 8.38 0.82
N LEU A 52 8.70 9.70 0.83
CA LEU A 52 7.81 10.74 1.33
C LEU A 52 6.90 11.32 0.22
N ARG A 53 7.15 10.97 -1.05
CA ARG A 53 6.36 11.43 -2.21
C ARG A 53 5.69 10.28 -2.95
N SER A 54 6.35 9.14 -2.96
CA SER A 54 5.86 7.93 -3.64
C SER A 54 5.94 6.73 -2.69
N SER A 55 5.11 5.71 -2.94
CA SER A 55 5.18 4.45 -2.20
C SER A 55 6.16 3.50 -2.90
N PRO A 56 7.39 3.29 -2.37
CA PRO A 56 8.37 2.45 -3.00
C PRO A 56 8.02 0.96 -2.84
N SER A 57 7.61 0.30 -3.92
CA SER A 57 7.29 -1.14 -3.90
C SER A 57 8.48 -2.05 -3.57
N ASP A 58 9.68 -1.55 -3.67
CA ASP A 58 10.96 -2.22 -3.42
C ASP A 58 11.60 -1.85 -2.07
N GLY A 59 10.94 -1.02 -1.26
CA GLY A 59 11.47 -0.49 -0.01
C GLY A 59 11.99 -1.56 0.95
N ARG A 60 11.30 -2.70 1.05
CA ARG A 60 11.73 -3.85 1.87
C ARG A 60 13.03 -4.48 1.38
N GLU A 61 13.17 -4.67 0.08
CA GLU A 61 14.38 -5.25 -0.52
C GLU A 61 15.57 -4.29 -0.35
N ILE A 62 15.35 -3.01 -0.53
CA ILE A 62 16.37 -1.99 -0.32
C ILE A 62 16.78 -1.94 1.15
N LEU A 63 15.84 -1.95 2.09
CA LEU A 63 16.18 -2.02 3.51
C LEU A 63 16.99 -3.28 3.83
N ARG A 64 16.62 -4.44 3.27
CA ARG A 64 17.36 -5.68 3.46
C ARG A 64 18.83 -5.55 3.00
N ARG A 65 19.10 -4.88 1.88
CA ARG A 65 20.44 -4.69 1.33
C ARG A 65 21.27 -3.70 2.13
N TYR A 66 20.68 -2.59 2.52
CA TYR A 66 21.39 -1.43 3.07
C TYR A 66 21.23 -1.27 4.58
N ARG A 67 20.43 -2.08 5.27
CA ARG A 67 20.11 -1.94 6.70
C ARG A 67 21.33 -1.82 7.59
N ALA A 68 22.31 -2.71 7.41
CA ALA A 68 23.51 -2.71 8.25
C ALA A 68 24.33 -1.41 8.07
N ARG A 69 24.51 -0.99 6.82
CA ARG A 69 25.20 0.25 6.48
C ARG A 69 24.41 1.46 6.97
N LEU A 70 23.10 1.51 6.74
CA LEU A 70 22.25 2.60 7.22
C LEU A 70 22.33 2.79 8.74
N LEU A 71 22.31 1.72 9.51
CA LEU A 71 22.42 1.78 10.97
C LEU A 71 23.80 2.28 11.40
N ALA A 72 24.86 1.78 10.77
CA ALA A 72 26.24 2.22 11.07
C ALA A 72 26.44 3.71 10.75
N GLU A 73 25.92 4.19 9.60
CA GLU A 73 26.03 5.60 9.24
C GLU A 73 25.16 6.50 10.12
N ALA A 74 23.94 6.05 10.48
CA ALA A 74 23.10 6.77 11.41
C ALA A 74 23.72 6.91 12.80
N GLU A 75 24.38 5.87 13.30
CA GLU A 75 25.11 5.90 14.55
C GLU A 75 26.33 6.84 14.46
N ARG A 76 27.13 6.74 13.41
CA ARG A 76 28.30 7.62 13.16
C ARG A 76 27.87 9.08 13.09
N HIS A 77 26.79 9.36 12.38
CA HIS A 77 26.22 10.69 12.25
C HIS A 77 25.74 11.24 13.60
N ALA A 78 25.10 10.41 14.43
CA ALA A 78 24.64 10.79 15.76
C ALA A 78 25.80 11.05 16.76
N LEU A 79 26.96 10.40 16.55
CA LEU A 79 28.17 10.59 17.37
C LEU A 79 29.05 11.75 16.90
N GLY A 80 28.68 12.46 15.83
CA GLY A 80 29.42 13.58 15.28
C GLY A 80 30.74 13.17 14.65
N GLY A 81 30.78 11.98 13.99
CA GLY A 81 31.98 11.49 13.31
C GLY A 81 32.43 12.42 12.18
N GLU A 82 33.76 12.56 12.01
CA GLU A 82 34.31 13.20 10.83
C GLU A 82 33.83 12.43 9.56
N ASP A 83 33.52 13.16 8.49
CA ASP A 83 33.02 12.61 7.21
C ASP A 83 31.64 11.93 7.26
N ALA A 84 30.88 12.04 8.37
CA ALA A 84 29.56 11.42 8.49
C ALA A 84 28.60 11.86 7.38
N ASP A 85 28.67 13.10 6.93
CA ASP A 85 27.84 13.61 5.84
C ASP A 85 28.22 13.00 4.48
N ALA A 86 29.51 12.82 4.21
CA ALA A 86 30.01 12.24 2.95
C ALA A 86 29.62 10.75 2.84
N GLU A 87 29.69 10.02 3.93
CA GLU A 87 29.33 8.59 3.97
C GLU A 87 27.82 8.38 3.83
N ILE A 88 26.99 9.22 4.46
CA ILE A 88 25.53 9.15 4.27
C ILE A 88 25.15 9.56 2.84
N ASP A 89 25.84 10.54 2.22
CA ASP A 89 25.62 10.91 0.83
C ASP A 89 25.93 9.75 -0.12
N ALA A 90 27.01 9.02 0.11
CA ALA A 90 27.36 7.83 -0.66
C ALA A 90 26.31 6.72 -0.50
N LEU A 91 25.82 6.49 0.73
CA LEU A 91 24.75 5.53 0.97
C LEU A 91 23.45 5.90 0.24
N ILE A 92 23.09 7.18 0.28
CA ILE A 92 21.91 7.72 -0.41
C ILE A 92 22.03 7.52 -1.92
N ALA A 93 23.20 7.84 -2.50
CA ALA A 93 23.43 7.66 -3.93
C ALA A 93 23.31 6.18 -4.37
N ASP A 94 23.91 5.27 -3.61
CA ASP A 94 23.83 3.82 -3.85
C ASP A 94 22.38 3.33 -3.74
N THR A 95 21.65 3.80 -2.72
CA THR A 95 20.23 3.46 -2.52
C THR A 95 19.40 3.94 -3.69
N ALA A 96 19.55 5.20 -4.11
CA ALA A 96 18.81 5.78 -5.23
C ALA A 96 19.10 5.08 -6.56
N ALA A 97 20.33 4.63 -6.79
CA ALA A 97 20.68 3.84 -7.96
C ALA A 97 19.96 2.48 -7.96
N THR A 98 20.01 1.76 -6.84
CA THR A 98 19.34 0.47 -6.67
C THR A 98 17.82 0.60 -6.78
N HIS A 99 17.24 1.64 -6.19
CA HIS A 99 15.81 1.92 -6.28
C HIS A 99 15.37 2.11 -7.74
N ARG A 100 16.11 2.87 -8.53
CA ARG A 100 15.81 3.04 -9.96
C ARG A 100 15.88 1.72 -10.72
N GLU A 101 16.93 0.91 -10.51
CA GLU A 101 17.06 -0.40 -11.17
C GLU A 101 15.89 -1.33 -10.84
N LEU A 102 15.50 -1.42 -9.57
CA LEU A 102 14.38 -2.27 -9.14
C LEU A 102 13.03 -1.76 -9.65
N SER A 103 12.81 -0.44 -9.63
CA SER A 103 11.62 0.19 -10.18
C SER A 103 11.47 -0.07 -11.68
N ASP A 104 12.56 0.04 -12.44
CA ASP A 104 12.57 -0.25 -13.88
C ASP A 104 12.21 -1.72 -14.16
N LEU A 105 12.75 -2.64 -13.37
CA LEU A 105 12.41 -4.08 -13.48
C LEU A 105 10.93 -4.35 -13.16
N VAL A 106 10.40 -3.72 -12.12
CA VAL A 106 8.97 -3.88 -11.74
C VAL A 106 8.07 -3.30 -12.84
N ASN A 107 8.40 -2.13 -13.37
CA ASN A 107 7.63 -1.49 -14.43
C ASN A 107 7.66 -2.32 -15.71
N ALA A 108 8.82 -2.82 -16.14
CA ALA A 108 8.94 -3.72 -17.27
C ALA A 108 8.13 -5.03 -17.08
N GLY A 109 8.12 -5.57 -15.85
CA GLY A 109 7.31 -6.74 -15.52
C GLY A 109 5.81 -6.44 -15.54
N ARG A 110 5.39 -5.28 -15.07
CA ARG A 110 3.99 -4.82 -15.10
C ARG A 110 3.49 -4.63 -16.54
N ASP A 111 4.27 -3.97 -17.38
CA ASP A 111 3.94 -3.75 -18.79
C ASP A 111 3.75 -5.07 -19.51
N ARG A 112 4.63 -6.04 -19.27
CA ARG A 112 4.51 -7.38 -19.86
C ARG A 112 3.26 -8.13 -19.38
N LEU A 113 2.86 -7.98 -18.11
CA LEU A 113 1.61 -8.55 -17.60
C LEU A 113 0.38 -7.91 -18.21
N LEU A 114 0.41 -6.58 -18.44
CA LEU A 114 -0.66 -5.85 -19.13
C LEU A 114 -0.79 -6.30 -20.58
N GLU A 115 0.31 -6.46 -21.31
CA GLU A 115 0.31 -7.00 -22.68
C GLU A 115 -0.32 -8.40 -22.71
N LEU A 116 0.11 -9.30 -21.84
CA LEU A 116 -0.45 -10.66 -21.74
C LEU A 116 -1.93 -10.67 -21.34
N ALA A 117 -2.37 -9.73 -20.50
CA ALA A 117 -3.76 -9.57 -20.12
C ALA A 117 -4.60 -9.06 -21.31
N THR A 118 -4.05 -8.15 -22.12
CA THR A 118 -4.72 -7.59 -23.30
C THR A 118 -4.96 -8.65 -24.37
N GLU A 119 -3.99 -9.53 -24.61
CA GLU A 119 -4.16 -10.65 -25.55
C GLU A 119 -5.28 -11.61 -25.13
N ARG A 120 -5.58 -11.73 -23.84
CA ARG A 120 -6.65 -12.57 -23.29
C ARG A 120 -8.01 -11.89 -23.23
N HIS A 121 -8.10 -10.60 -23.57
CA HIS A 121 -9.34 -9.84 -23.45
C HIS A 121 -10.50 -10.48 -24.24
N ALA A 122 -10.24 -10.94 -25.46
CA ALA A 122 -11.25 -11.64 -26.28
C ALA A 122 -11.79 -12.93 -25.66
N ARG A 123 -11.01 -13.60 -24.79
CA ARG A 123 -11.44 -14.81 -24.03
C ARG A 123 -12.09 -14.44 -22.71
N GLY A 124 -11.81 -13.27 -22.16
CA GLY A 124 -12.40 -12.79 -20.90
C GLY A 124 -13.82 -12.26 -21.07
N LEU A 125 -14.17 -11.74 -22.25
CA LEU A 125 -15.51 -11.20 -22.53
C LEU A 125 -16.64 -12.24 -22.28
N PRO A 126 -16.57 -13.48 -22.82
CA PRO A 126 -17.62 -14.47 -22.58
C PRO A 126 -17.74 -14.87 -21.11
N LEU A 127 -16.63 -14.90 -20.37
CA LEU A 127 -16.64 -15.16 -18.93
C LEU A 127 -17.28 -14.00 -18.16
N GLY A 128 -16.95 -12.76 -18.52
CA GLY A 128 -17.55 -11.56 -17.94
C GLY A 128 -19.06 -11.48 -18.18
N ASP A 129 -19.49 -11.85 -19.39
CA ASP A 129 -20.92 -11.90 -19.73
C ASP A 129 -21.65 -13.05 -19.00
N ALA A 130 -21.01 -14.20 -18.83
CA ALA A 130 -21.55 -15.31 -18.06
C ALA A 130 -21.68 -14.97 -16.57
N LEU A 131 -20.69 -14.27 -15.99
CA LEU A 131 -20.76 -13.79 -14.60
C LEU A 131 -21.88 -12.78 -14.41
N ARG A 132 -22.01 -11.80 -15.33
CA ARG A 132 -23.12 -10.84 -15.26
C ARG A 132 -24.47 -11.52 -15.38
N ALA A 133 -24.61 -12.50 -16.29
CA ALA A 133 -25.85 -13.25 -16.43
C ALA A 133 -26.19 -14.03 -15.15
N GLN A 134 -25.19 -14.52 -14.44
CA GLN A 134 -25.37 -15.20 -13.16
C GLN A 134 -25.72 -14.21 -12.04
N ASP A 135 -25.11 -13.02 -12.03
CA ASP A 135 -25.44 -11.96 -11.08
C ASP A 135 -26.88 -11.44 -11.29
N ASP A 136 -27.39 -11.48 -12.52
CA ASP A 136 -28.76 -11.08 -12.86
C ASP A 136 -29.79 -12.20 -12.73
N ASP A 137 -29.38 -13.39 -12.31
CA ASP A 137 -30.29 -14.53 -12.11
C ASP A 137 -31.12 -14.35 -10.82
N ALA A 138 -32.43 -14.43 -10.97
CA ALA A 138 -33.36 -14.35 -9.85
C ALA A 138 -33.08 -15.41 -8.77
N ALA A 139 -32.55 -16.58 -9.16
CA ALA A 139 -32.20 -17.64 -8.21
C ALA A 139 -31.05 -17.20 -7.26
N THR A 140 -30.16 -16.31 -7.70
CA THR A 140 -29.12 -15.72 -6.85
C THR A 140 -29.74 -14.79 -5.81
N ASP A 141 -30.69 -13.97 -6.21
CA ASP A 141 -31.40 -13.05 -5.31
C ASP A 141 -32.22 -13.85 -4.26
N GLU A 142 -32.97 -14.88 -4.70
CA GLU A 142 -33.71 -15.77 -3.81
C GLU A 142 -32.81 -16.50 -2.82
N PHE A 143 -31.63 -16.96 -3.26
CA PHE A 143 -30.65 -17.61 -2.40
C PHE A 143 -30.13 -16.66 -1.33
N VAL A 144 -29.77 -15.41 -1.69
CA VAL A 144 -29.25 -14.41 -0.74
C VAL A 144 -30.31 -14.06 0.30
N LEU A 145 -31.59 -13.86 -0.11
CA LEU A 145 -32.67 -13.57 0.82
C LEU A 145 -32.92 -14.74 1.77
N ALA A 146 -32.93 -15.97 1.25
CA ALA A 146 -33.08 -17.17 2.08
C ALA A 146 -31.92 -17.34 3.07
N LEU A 147 -30.72 -16.94 2.67
CA LEU A 147 -29.56 -16.92 3.55
C LEU A 147 -29.73 -15.91 4.70
N PHE A 148 -30.21 -14.71 4.41
CA PHE A 148 -30.51 -13.71 5.44
C PHE A 148 -31.57 -14.22 6.43
N GLU A 149 -32.63 -14.81 5.92
CA GLU A 149 -33.67 -15.42 6.74
C GLU A 149 -33.12 -16.55 7.64
N GLN A 150 -32.26 -17.42 7.07
CA GLN A 150 -31.62 -18.53 7.81
C GLN A 150 -30.75 -18.04 8.96
N PHE A 151 -30.09 -16.91 8.80
CA PHE A 151 -29.23 -16.29 9.83
C PHE A 151 -29.98 -15.28 10.71
N GLY A 152 -31.29 -15.14 10.55
CA GLY A 152 -32.09 -14.21 11.34
C GLY A 152 -31.73 -12.74 11.09
N ILE A 153 -31.26 -12.43 9.89
CA ILE A 153 -30.96 -11.07 9.47
C ILE A 153 -32.24 -10.50 8.88
N ASP A 154 -32.84 -9.55 9.57
CA ASP A 154 -34.03 -8.85 9.06
C ASP A 154 -33.66 -7.90 7.93
N ASN A 155 -34.47 -7.86 6.88
CA ASN A 155 -34.19 -7.06 5.71
C ASN A 155 -35.50 -6.48 5.12
N ASP A 156 -35.37 -5.20 4.70
CA ASP A 156 -36.47 -4.49 4.02
C ASP A 156 -36.09 -4.22 2.56
N GLU A 157 -37.04 -4.43 1.66
CA GLU A 157 -36.86 -4.09 0.24
C GLU A 157 -36.77 -2.56 0.08
N ALA A 158 -35.60 -2.06 -0.40
CA ALA A 158 -35.35 -0.63 -0.62
C ALA A 158 -35.39 -0.22 -2.10
N GLY A 159 -35.70 -1.15 -3.01
CA GLY A 159 -35.76 -0.92 -4.46
C GLY A 159 -35.43 -2.17 -5.25
N ALA A 160 -35.34 -2.03 -6.57
CA ALA A 160 -35.00 -3.16 -7.44
C ALA A 160 -33.61 -3.72 -7.07
N ARG A 161 -33.57 -4.95 -6.54
CA ARG A 161 -32.35 -5.67 -6.13
C ARG A 161 -31.54 -4.92 -5.06
N CYS A 162 -32.21 -4.19 -4.18
CA CYS A 162 -31.61 -3.50 -3.07
C CYS A 162 -32.38 -3.80 -1.80
N VAL A 163 -31.70 -4.29 -0.79
CA VAL A 163 -32.24 -4.53 0.55
C VAL A 163 -31.49 -3.71 1.58
N VAL A 164 -32.19 -3.23 2.58
CA VAL A 164 -31.62 -2.60 3.77
C VAL A 164 -31.62 -3.64 4.87
N LEU A 165 -30.44 -3.91 5.43
CA LEU A 165 -30.29 -4.81 6.57
C LEU A 165 -30.53 -4.03 7.86
N ASP A 166 -31.39 -4.53 8.74
CA ASP A 166 -31.61 -3.95 10.06
C ASP A 166 -30.61 -4.55 11.07
N PRO A 167 -29.62 -3.77 11.55
CA PRO A 167 -28.64 -4.28 12.49
C PRO A 167 -29.19 -4.51 13.90
N GLU A 168 -30.36 -4.00 14.25
CA GLU A 168 -30.93 -4.12 15.60
C GLU A 168 -31.43 -5.55 15.89
N TYR A 169 -31.66 -6.35 14.85
CA TYR A 169 -32.19 -7.72 14.96
C TYR A 169 -31.15 -8.81 14.60
N LEU A 170 -29.87 -8.48 14.56
CA LEU A 170 -28.84 -9.50 14.39
C LEU A 170 -28.82 -10.40 15.64
N SER A 171 -29.38 -11.60 15.51
CA SER A 171 -29.27 -12.64 16.52
C SER A 171 -27.83 -13.10 16.62
N THR A 172 -27.12 -12.70 17.67
CA THR A 172 -25.73 -13.09 17.92
C THR A 172 -25.59 -14.47 18.59
N ASP A 173 -26.66 -15.19 18.77
CA ASP A 173 -26.66 -16.52 19.39
C ASP A 173 -26.23 -17.60 18.39
N GLY A 174 -24.99 -17.55 17.91
CA GLY A 174 -24.48 -18.59 17.01
C GLY A 174 -23.16 -18.32 16.30
N PHE A 175 -22.42 -17.27 16.66
CA PHE A 175 -21.05 -17.04 16.20
C PHE A 175 -20.05 -17.15 17.33
#